data_74416fea949eb7854b067ce7722a45ed
#
_entry.id   74416fea949eb7854b067ce7722a45ed
#
_cell.length_a   1.000
_cell.length_b   1.000
_cell.length_c   1.000
_cell.angle_alpha   90.00
_cell.angle_beta   90.00
_cell.angle_gamma   90.00
#
_symmetry.space_group_name_H-M   'P 1'
#
loop_
_entity.id
_entity.type
_entity.pdbx_description
1 polymer ?
#
loop_
_entity_poly.entity_id
_entity_poly.type
_entity_poly.pdbx_seq_one_letter_code
_entity_poly.pdbx_strand_id
1 'polypeptide(L)'
;MIRRLTFATPRDLGEALARDIADRLEARSGAFLLGCPGGRSPRPVYAALAGLAAARGLDLSGLTLVMMDDYLTPAMTPVPESAHFSCRRFARIEIQALLNRDLPPAHRIPDGNLWFPDPAAPDTYDARIATAGGIDLFLLASGAGDGHVAFNPPGSARDSRTRIVALAEQTRRDNLSTFPDFTALDEVPAHGVTIGIATIAAARASAMILWGQDKQIAFRRLAAGSFDPSWPATAWLLCPDATLYADAAAAGETP
;
A
#
# COMPACT_ATOMS: atom_id res chain seq x y z
N MET A 1 10.98 -4.62 -17.55
CA MET A 1 11.63 -3.29 -17.78
C MET A 1 11.03 -2.32 -16.75
N ILE A 2 11.86 -1.62 -15.99
CA ILE A 2 11.38 -0.65 -15.01
C ILE A 2 10.82 0.56 -15.74
N ARG A 3 9.53 0.86 -15.51
CA ARG A 3 8.89 2.06 -16.04
C ARG A 3 8.89 3.16 -14.98
N ARG A 4 9.10 4.41 -15.40
CA ARG A 4 8.99 5.60 -14.56
C ARG A 4 8.07 6.59 -15.26
N LEU A 5 7.07 7.03 -14.56
CA LEU A 5 6.06 7.96 -15.06
C LEU A 5 5.99 9.16 -14.12
N THR A 6 6.19 10.36 -14.69
CA THR A 6 6.10 11.62 -13.94
C THR A 6 4.84 12.38 -14.38
N PHE A 7 4.14 12.96 -13.43
CA PHE A 7 2.87 13.66 -13.61
C PHE A 7 2.96 15.07 -13.01
N ALA A 8 2.15 16.00 -13.52
CA ALA A 8 2.16 17.37 -13.01
C ALA A 8 1.71 17.45 -11.54
N THR A 9 0.68 16.68 -11.17
CA THR A 9 0.08 16.72 -9.83
C THR A 9 -0.18 15.32 -9.27
N PRO A 10 -0.37 15.21 -7.92
CA PRO A 10 -0.81 13.96 -7.30
C PRO A 10 -2.16 13.44 -7.84
N ARG A 11 -3.02 14.34 -8.30
CA ARG A 11 -4.29 14.00 -8.93
C ARG A 11 -4.08 13.30 -10.26
N ASP A 12 -3.25 13.86 -11.15
CA ASP A 12 -2.96 13.27 -12.46
C ASP A 12 -2.32 11.90 -12.32
N LEU A 13 -1.40 11.75 -11.35
CA LEU A 13 -0.81 10.47 -10.95
C LEU A 13 -1.89 9.49 -10.52
N GLY A 14 -2.79 9.92 -9.62
CA GLY A 14 -3.89 9.10 -9.11
C GLY A 14 -4.82 8.62 -10.23
N GLU A 15 -5.19 9.51 -11.15
CA GLU A 15 -6.03 9.19 -12.31
C GLU A 15 -5.35 8.21 -13.28
N ALA A 16 -4.04 8.36 -13.50
CA ALA A 16 -3.29 7.47 -14.38
C ALA A 16 -3.19 6.05 -13.79
N LEU A 17 -2.86 5.93 -12.51
CA LEU A 17 -2.77 4.62 -11.85
C LEU A 17 -4.15 3.98 -11.66
N ALA A 18 -5.18 4.78 -11.39
CA ALA A 18 -6.56 4.28 -11.32
C ALA A 18 -7.04 3.69 -12.66
N ARG A 19 -6.64 4.29 -13.79
CA ARG A 19 -6.92 3.72 -15.13
C ARG A 19 -6.20 2.38 -15.33
N ASP A 20 -4.92 2.28 -14.96
CA ASP A 20 -4.18 1.01 -15.04
C ASP A 20 -4.85 -0.09 -14.19
N ILE A 21 -5.30 0.25 -12.97
CA ILE A 21 -6.04 -0.70 -12.11
C ILE A 21 -7.35 -1.12 -12.76
N ALA A 22 -8.15 -0.17 -13.25
CA ALA A 22 -9.44 -0.44 -13.88
C ALA A 22 -9.28 -1.33 -15.12
N ASP A 23 -8.32 -1.02 -15.99
CA ASP A 23 -8.05 -1.79 -17.21
C ASP A 23 -7.63 -3.23 -16.87
N ARG A 24 -6.83 -3.44 -15.80
CA ARG A 24 -6.45 -4.77 -15.30
C ARG A 24 -7.64 -5.53 -14.73
N LEU A 25 -8.55 -4.85 -14.02
CA LEU A 25 -9.77 -5.45 -13.48
C LEU A 25 -10.70 -5.92 -14.61
N GLU A 26 -10.89 -5.10 -15.64
CA GLU A 26 -11.73 -5.43 -16.81
C GLU A 26 -11.13 -6.56 -17.67
N ALA A 27 -9.79 -6.60 -17.78
CA ALA A 27 -9.10 -7.63 -18.55
C ALA A 27 -9.08 -9.01 -17.85
N ARG A 28 -9.38 -9.07 -16.53
CA ARG A 28 -9.27 -10.29 -15.75
C ARG A 28 -10.64 -10.95 -15.55
N SER A 29 -10.70 -12.24 -15.84
CA SER A 29 -11.80 -13.10 -15.40
C SER A 29 -11.49 -13.67 -14.01
N GLY A 30 -12.37 -13.44 -13.02
CA GLY A 30 -12.25 -13.98 -11.67
C GLY A 30 -11.59 -13.04 -10.65
N ALA A 31 -11.07 -13.61 -9.56
CA ALA A 31 -10.54 -12.84 -8.44
C ALA A 31 -9.32 -12.00 -8.83
N PHE A 32 -9.26 -10.78 -8.31
CA PHE A 32 -8.12 -9.87 -8.44
C PHE A 32 -7.63 -9.46 -7.04
N LEU A 33 -6.37 -9.73 -6.74
CA LEU A 33 -5.75 -9.38 -5.47
C LEU A 33 -4.98 -8.06 -5.62
N LEU A 34 -5.50 -7.00 -5.01
CA LEU A 34 -4.85 -5.69 -4.95
C LEU A 34 -4.15 -5.51 -3.61
N GLY A 35 -2.83 -5.43 -3.60
CA GLY A 35 -2.06 -5.06 -2.41
C GLY A 35 -2.25 -3.57 -2.11
N CYS A 36 -2.66 -3.25 -0.88
CA CYS A 36 -3.10 -1.92 -0.50
C CYS A 36 -2.30 -1.34 0.66
N PRO A 37 -1.60 -0.22 0.47
CA PRO A 37 -1.05 0.56 1.57
C PRO A 37 -2.12 1.43 2.23
N GLY A 38 -1.94 1.71 3.52
CA GLY A 38 -2.64 2.78 4.21
C GLY A 38 -1.96 4.14 4.02
N GLY A 39 -2.46 5.13 4.75
CA GLY A 39 -1.86 6.46 4.84
C GLY A 39 -2.17 7.40 3.67
N ARG A 40 -1.32 8.44 3.52
CA ARG A 40 -1.61 9.55 2.59
C ARG A 40 -1.34 9.22 1.12
N SER A 41 -0.28 8.46 0.84
CA SER A 41 0.24 8.27 -0.52
C SER A 41 -0.78 7.67 -1.50
N PRO A 42 -1.58 6.64 -1.15
CA PRO A 42 -2.52 6.02 -2.09
C PRO A 42 -3.86 6.77 -2.23
N ARG A 43 -4.18 7.74 -1.37
CA ARG A 43 -5.49 8.43 -1.39
C ARG A 43 -5.88 9.00 -2.75
N PRO A 44 -5.00 9.67 -3.52
CA PRO A 44 -5.38 10.15 -4.86
C PRO A 44 -5.79 9.01 -5.79
N VAL A 45 -5.14 7.83 -5.66
CA VAL A 45 -5.46 6.64 -6.47
C VAL A 45 -6.84 6.08 -6.09
N TYR A 46 -7.11 5.90 -4.79
CA TYR A 46 -8.41 5.37 -4.34
C TYR A 46 -9.56 6.30 -4.71
N ALA A 47 -9.37 7.62 -4.57
CA ALA A 47 -10.38 8.59 -4.96
C ALA A 47 -10.68 8.56 -6.47
N ALA A 48 -9.63 8.50 -7.31
CA ALA A 48 -9.78 8.41 -8.75
C ALA A 48 -10.40 7.07 -9.18
N LEU A 49 -10.00 5.96 -8.55
CA LEU A 49 -10.55 4.63 -8.85
C LEU A 49 -12.04 4.54 -8.51
N ALA A 50 -12.47 5.14 -7.40
CA ALA A 50 -13.89 5.18 -7.03
C ALA A 50 -14.74 5.89 -8.10
N GLY A 51 -14.30 7.06 -8.55
CA GLY A 51 -14.98 7.78 -9.64
C GLY A 51 -15.00 7.00 -10.95
N LEU A 52 -13.88 6.34 -11.27
CA LEU A 52 -13.75 5.55 -12.49
C LEU A 52 -14.59 4.26 -12.44
N ALA A 53 -14.64 3.60 -11.27
CA ALA A 53 -15.47 2.42 -11.06
C ALA A 53 -16.95 2.71 -11.28
N ALA A 54 -17.44 3.83 -10.73
CA ALA A 54 -18.82 4.29 -10.97
C ALA A 54 -19.06 4.64 -12.44
N ALA A 55 -18.15 5.40 -13.06
CA ALA A 55 -18.29 5.86 -14.44
C ALA A 55 -18.27 4.70 -15.46
N ARG A 56 -17.48 3.67 -15.24
CA ARG A 56 -17.37 2.49 -16.12
C ARG A 56 -18.32 1.33 -15.71
N GLY A 57 -18.97 1.42 -14.53
CA GLY A 57 -19.80 0.34 -14.00
C GLY A 57 -18.98 -0.93 -13.66
N LEU A 58 -17.76 -0.75 -13.13
CA LEU A 58 -16.89 -1.89 -12.83
C LEU A 58 -17.53 -2.86 -11.85
N ASP A 59 -17.34 -4.14 -12.08
CA ASP A 59 -17.67 -5.18 -11.11
C ASP A 59 -16.46 -5.42 -10.19
N LEU A 60 -16.57 -4.97 -8.94
CA LEU A 60 -15.56 -5.14 -7.90
C LEU A 60 -15.86 -6.32 -6.96
N SER A 61 -16.87 -7.16 -7.25
CA SER A 61 -17.24 -8.27 -6.38
C SER A 61 -16.13 -9.33 -6.25
N GLY A 62 -15.29 -9.46 -7.27
CA GLY A 62 -14.10 -10.32 -7.28
C GLY A 62 -12.81 -9.65 -6.78
N LEU A 63 -12.85 -8.35 -6.44
CA LEU A 63 -11.68 -7.63 -5.93
C LEU A 63 -11.43 -7.96 -4.46
N THR A 64 -10.19 -8.35 -4.15
CA THR A 64 -9.72 -8.57 -2.77
C THR A 64 -8.69 -7.50 -2.42
N LEU A 65 -8.92 -6.78 -1.34
CA LEU A 65 -7.99 -5.80 -0.78
C LEU A 65 -7.05 -6.52 0.19
N VAL A 66 -5.79 -6.67 -0.22
CA VAL A 66 -4.74 -7.31 0.58
C VAL A 66 -3.97 -6.22 1.31
N MET A 67 -4.34 -5.98 2.58
CA MET A 67 -3.66 -4.97 3.40
C MET A 67 -2.26 -5.46 3.76
N MET A 68 -1.29 -4.54 3.73
CA MET A 68 0.11 -4.89 3.92
C MET A 68 0.53 -4.96 5.39
N ASP A 69 -0.23 -4.36 6.29
CA ASP A 69 0.13 -4.23 7.70
C ASP A 69 -1.08 -3.94 8.59
N ASP A 70 -0.86 -4.08 9.91
CA ASP A 70 -1.80 -3.63 10.94
C ASP A 70 -1.02 -3.24 12.21
N TYR A 71 -1.48 -2.22 12.91
CA TYR A 71 -0.88 -1.80 14.18
C TYR A 71 -1.27 -2.75 15.31
N LEU A 72 -0.35 -2.92 16.25
CA LEU A 72 -0.56 -3.79 17.40
C LEU A 72 -0.60 -3.00 18.72
N THR A 73 -1.47 -3.46 19.60
CA THR A 73 -1.49 -3.03 21.01
C THR A 73 -0.26 -3.56 21.76
N PRO A 74 0.03 -3.10 22.97
CA PRO A 74 1.07 -3.69 23.80
C PRO A 74 0.87 -5.20 24.09
N ALA A 75 -0.36 -5.70 23.99
CA ALA A 75 -0.69 -7.13 24.12
C ALA A 75 -0.48 -7.93 22.81
N MET A 76 0.12 -7.33 21.78
CA MET A 76 0.37 -7.92 20.45
C MET A 76 -0.90 -8.37 19.72
N THR A 77 -2.03 -7.71 20.00
CA THR A 77 -3.29 -7.87 19.28
C THR A 77 -3.53 -6.67 18.36
N PRO A 78 -4.32 -6.80 17.29
CA PRO A 78 -4.67 -5.65 16.45
C PRO A 78 -5.31 -4.52 17.28
N VAL A 79 -4.97 -3.28 16.92
CA VAL A 79 -5.64 -2.12 17.54
C VAL A 79 -7.13 -2.13 17.21
N PRO A 80 -8.00 -1.59 18.10
CA PRO A 80 -9.43 -1.49 17.83
C PRO A 80 -9.70 -0.77 16.49
N GLU A 81 -10.68 -1.24 15.73
CA GLU A 81 -11.07 -0.59 14.47
C GLU A 81 -11.55 0.85 14.68
N SER A 82 -12.02 1.19 15.88
CA SER A 82 -12.42 2.56 16.25
C SER A 82 -11.25 3.54 16.39
N ALA A 83 -10.00 3.04 16.50
CA ALA A 83 -8.83 3.92 16.58
C ALA A 83 -8.63 4.69 15.27
N HIS A 84 -8.33 6.00 15.36
CA HIS A 84 -8.18 6.89 14.20
C HIS A 84 -7.06 6.45 13.23
N PHE A 85 -6.07 5.69 13.72
CA PHE A 85 -4.93 5.16 12.97
C PHE A 85 -5.07 3.68 12.57
N SER A 86 -6.20 3.02 12.87
CA SER A 86 -6.41 1.60 12.55
C SER A 86 -6.33 1.34 11.05
N CYS A 87 -5.48 0.39 10.63
CA CYS A 87 -5.41 -0.04 9.23
C CYS A 87 -6.72 -0.68 8.77
N ARG A 88 -7.44 -1.37 9.70
CA ARG A 88 -8.76 -1.96 9.41
C ARG A 88 -9.80 -0.89 9.13
N ARG A 89 -9.83 0.17 9.97
CA ARG A 89 -10.69 1.33 9.74
C ARG A 89 -10.39 2.00 8.40
N PHE A 90 -9.10 2.18 8.09
CA PHE A 90 -8.68 2.77 6.83
C PHE A 90 -9.16 1.94 5.64
N ALA A 91 -8.94 0.63 5.66
CA ALA A 91 -9.37 -0.28 4.58
C ALA A 91 -10.89 -0.24 4.38
N ARG A 92 -11.65 -0.24 5.47
CA ARG A 92 -13.11 -0.26 5.42
C ARG A 92 -13.69 1.07 4.94
N ILE A 93 -13.19 2.18 5.46
CA ILE A 93 -13.78 3.50 5.20
C ILE A 93 -13.15 4.16 3.97
N GLU A 94 -11.81 4.21 3.90
CA GLU A 94 -11.10 4.97 2.88
C GLU A 94 -10.81 4.17 1.61
N ILE A 95 -11.03 2.84 1.62
CA ILE A 95 -10.94 2.04 0.42
C ILE A 95 -12.29 1.39 0.10
N GLN A 96 -12.75 0.42 0.87
CA GLN A 96 -13.94 -0.38 0.53
C GLN A 96 -15.21 0.48 0.40
N ALA A 97 -15.55 1.27 1.43
CA ALA A 97 -16.76 2.09 1.39
C ALA A 97 -16.68 3.15 0.29
N LEU A 98 -15.50 3.74 0.07
CA LEU A 98 -15.27 4.71 -0.99
C LEU A 98 -15.49 4.08 -2.38
N LEU A 99 -14.90 2.91 -2.65
CA LEU A 99 -15.03 2.21 -3.93
C LEU A 99 -16.46 1.69 -4.15
N ASN A 100 -17.13 1.26 -3.09
CA ASN A 100 -18.48 0.69 -3.13
C ASN A 100 -19.59 1.75 -3.24
N ARG A 101 -19.28 3.02 -2.96
CA ARG A 101 -20.28 4.08 -2.73
C ARG A 101 -21.34 4.19 -3.82
N ASP A 102 -20.89 4.25 -5.06
CA ASP A 102 -21.75 4.53 -6.21
C ASP A 102 -21.97 3.28 -7.08
N LEU A 103 -21.62 2.09 -6.58
CA LEU A 103 -21.81 0.81 -7.25
C LEU A 103 -23.10 0.09 -6.80
N PRO A 104 -23.77 -0.64 -7.71
CA PRO A 104 -24.86 -1.49 -7.33
C PRO A 104 -24.40 -2.61 -6.37
N PRO A 105 -25.25 -3.10 -5.46
CA PRO A 105 -24.85 -4.09 -4.45
C PRO A 105 -24.13 -5.32 -5.00
N ALA A 106 -24.53 -5.82 -6.17
CA ALA A 106 -23.90 -6.99 -6.79
C ALA A 106 -22.46 -6.75 -7.27
N HIS A 107 -22.05 -5.49 -7.51
CA HIS A 107 -20.71 -5.13 -7.99
C HIS A 107 -19.78 -4.65 -6.87
N ARG A 108 -20.23 -4.70 -5.62
CA ARG A 108 -19.45 -4.19 -4.48
C ARG A 108 -18.41 -5.19 -4.00
N ILE A 109 -17.32 -4.68 -3.46
CA ILE A 109 -16.32 -5.46 -2.73
C ILE A 109 -16.99 -6.03 -1.47
N PRO A 110 -17.05 -7.37 -1.30
CA PRO A 110 -17.64 -7.97 -0.10
C PRO A 110 -16.73 -7.78 1.13
N ASP A 111 -17.30 -7.81 2.34
CA ASP A 111 -16.53 -7.70 3.59
C ASP A 111 -15.47 -8.79 3.75
N GLY A 112 -15.74 -10.01 3.28
CA GLY A 112 -14.79 -11.13 3.31
C GLY A 112 -13.56 -10.94 2.42
N ASN A 113 -13.57 -9.95 1.52
CA ASN A 113 -12.48 -9.63 0.62
C ASN A 113 -11.56 -8.52 1.18
N LEU A 114 -11.70 -8.13 2.45
CA LEU A 114 -10.72 -7.33 3.17
C LEU A 114 -9.79 -8.26 3.96
N TRP A 115 -8.56 -8.41 3.51
CA TRP A 115 -7.60 -9.30 4.13
C TRP A 115 -6.56 -8.53 4.92
N PHE A 116 -6.27 -9.03 6.13
CA PHE A 116 -5.26 -8.48 7.04
C PHE A 116 -4.35 -9.59 7.53
N PRO A 117 -3.07 -9.31 7.81
CA PRO A 117 -2.21 -10.27 8.48
C PRO A 117 -2.70 -10.51 9.92
N ASP A 118 -2.66 -11.77 10.36
CA ASP A 118 -3.00 -12.16 11.73
C ASP A 118 -1.72 -12.18 12.58
N PRO A 119 -1.60 -11.35 13.61
CA PRO A 119 -0.41 -11.37 14.47
C PRO A 119 -0.23 -12.68 15.26
N ALA A 120 -1.29 -13.47 15.47
CA ALA A 120 -1.19 -14.77 16.13
C ALA A 120 -0.60 -15.85 15.21
N ALA A 121 -0.73 -15.72 13.89
CA ALA A 121 -0.23 -16.66 12.89
C ALA A 121 0.21 -15.92 11.61
N PRO A 122 1.25 -15.07 11.66
CA PRO A 122 1.59 -14.16 10.55
C PRO A 122 1.94 -14.89 9.25
N ASP A 123 2.60 -16.03 9.33
CA ASP A 123 3.02 -16.86 8.21
C ASP A 123 1.84 -17.43 7.39
N THR A 124 0.68 -17.57 8.01
CA THR A 124 -0.54 -18.02 7.31
C THR A 124 -1.02 -17.01 6.27
N TYR A 125 -0.65 -15.74 6.42
CA TYR A 125 -1.03 -14.70 5.48
C TYR A 125 -0.34 -14.87 4.12
N ASP A 126 0.96 -15.14 4.13
CA ASP A 126 1.71 -15.44 2.90
C ASP A 126 1.17 -16.69 2.20
N ALA A 127 0.81 -17.73 2.97
CA ALA A 127 0.23 -18.95 2.43
C ALA A 127 -1.16 -18.68 1.80
N ARG A 128 -1.99 -17.87 2.47
CA ARG A 128 -3.31 -17.47 1.94
C ARG A 128 -3.18 -16.72 0.62
N ILE A 129 -2.27 -15.74 0.54
CA ILE A 129 -1.99 -14.98 -0.68
C ILE A 129 -1.53 -15.92 -1.79
N ALA A 130 -0.59 -16.82 -1.50
CA ALA A 130 -0.07 -17.77 -2.49
C ALA A 130 -1.16 -18.74 -2.99
N THR A 131 -2.00 -19.28 -2.10
CA THR A 131 -3.11 -20.18 -2.46
C THR A 131 -4.15 -19.49 -3.35
N ALA A 132 -4.36 -18.20 -3.17
CA ALA A 132 -5.24 -17.39 -4.02
C ALA A 132 -4.62 -17.01 -5.37
N GLY A 133 -3.38 -17.43 -5.63
CA GLY A 133 -2.67 -17.19 -6.88
C GLY A 133 -1.71 -16.01 -6.84
N GLY A 134 -1.47 -15.40 -5.69
CA GLY A 134 -0.57 -14.25 -5.51
C GLY A 134 -1.23 -12.90 -5.77
N ILE A 135 -0.54 -11.83 -5.40
CA ILE A 135 -0.99 -10.45 -5.60
C ILE A 135 -0.83 -10.06 -7.08
N ASP A 136 -1.90 -9.58 -7.70
CA ASP A 136 -1.91 -9.19 -9.11
C ASP A 136 -1.22 -7.84 -9.32
N LEU A 137 -1.53 -6.86 -8.47
CA LEU A 137 -0.88 -5.55 -8.45
C LEU A 137 -0.69 -5.12 -7.00
N PHE A 138 0.52 -4.75 -6.64
CA PHE A 138 0.83 -4.21 -5.33
C PHE A 138 1.04 -2.69 -5.41
N LEU A 139 0.16 -1.94 -4.78
CA LEU A 139 0.37 -0.51 -4.57
C LEU A 139 1.35 -0.35 -3.41
N LEU A 140 2.39 0.44 -3.59
CA LEU A 140 3.46 0.64 -2.61
C LEU A 140 3.71 2.12 -2.38
N ALA A 141 4.16 2.45 -1.18
CA ALA A 141 4.64 3.77 -0.83
C ALA A 141 5.95 3.64 -0.04
N SER A 142 6.80 4.65 -0.10
CA SER A 142 8.08 4.69 0.63
C SER A 142 8.00 5.68 1.79
N GLY A 143 8.57 5.30 2.93
CA GLY A 143 8.95 6.26 3.96
C GLY A 143 9.81 7.37 3.37
N ALA A 144 9.62 8.62 3.84
CA ALA A 144 10.30 9.78 3.28
C ALA A 144 11.78 9.85 3.70
N GLY A 145 12.07 9.52 4.96
CA GLY A 145 13.40 9.67 5.55
C GLY A 145 14.22 8.38 5.65
N ASP A 146 13.57 7.24 5.78
CA ASP A 146 14.21 5.93 6.03
C ASP A 146 13.89 4.87 4.96
N GLY A 147 13.01 5.17 4.03
CA GLY A 147 12.66 4.27 2.94
C GLY A 147 11.93 3.00 3.37
N HIS A 148 11.27 2.99 4.54
CA HIS A 148 10.42 1.86 4.91
C HIS A 148 9.33 1.61 3.85
N VAL A 149 8.91 0.37 3.71
CA VAL A 149 7.75 -0.05 2.91
C VAL A 149 6.89 -0.96 3.76
N ALA A 150 5.59 -0.72 3.80
CA ALA A 150 4.76 -1.24 4.87
C ALA A 150 5.41 -0.87 6.23
N PHE A 151 5.55 -1.81 7.17
CA PHE A 151 6.34 -1.57 8.38
C PHE A 151 7.75 -2.19 8.33
N ASN A 152 8.26 -2.55 7.14
CA ASN A 152 9.62 -3.06 7.01
C ASN A 152 10.64 -1.93 7.21
N PRO A 153 11.44 -1.94 8.29
CA PRO A 153 12.44 -0.92 8.55
C PRO A 153 13.71 -1.14 7.71
N PRO A 154 14.61 -0.15 7.63
CA PRO A 154 15.96 -0.35 7.11
C PRO A 154 16.64 -1.61 7.67
N GLY A 155 17.28 -2.39 6.80
CA GLY A 155 17.88 -3.68 7.14
C GLY A 155 16.95 -4.87 7.01
N SER A 156 15.70 -4.69 6.57
CA SER A 156 14.79 -5.82 6.33
C SER A 156 15.35 -6.76 5.27
N ALA A 157 15.43 -8.05 5.62
CA ALA A 157 16.00 -9.08 4.75
C ALA A 157 15.13 -9.33 3.52
N ARG A 158 15.78 -9.63 2.38
CA ARG A 158 15.10 -9.89 1.10
C ARG A 158 14.12 -11.06 1.16
N ASP A 159 14.41 -12.05 1.98
CA ASP A 159 13.60 -13.26 2.18
C ASP A 159 12.60 -13.15 3.34
N SER A 160 12.51 -11.97 3.97
CA SER A 160 11.56 -11.76 5.07
C SER A 160 10.12 -12.01 4.64
N ARG A 161 9.38 -12.70 5.50
CA ARG A 161 7.98 -13.04 5.37
C ARG A 161 7.13 -12.15 6.27
N THR A 162 5.80 -12.36 6.23
CA THR A 162 4.88 -11.70 7.14
C THR A 162 5.23 -12.00 8.58
N ARG A 163 5.36 -10.95 9.40
CA ARG A 163 5.86 -11.06 10.78
C ARG A 163 5.48 -9.86 11.63
N ILE A 164 5.58 -10.02 12.93
CA ILE A 164 5.55 -8.88 13.87
C ILE A 164 6.91 -8.19 13.83
N VAL A 165 6.88 -6.86 13.84
CA VAL A 165 8.06 -5.98 13.87
C VAL A 165 7.90 -4.88 14.92
N ALA A 166 9.01 -4.46 15.51
CA ALA A 166 9.08 -3.17 16.18
C ALA A 166 9.10 -2.07 15.10
N LEU A 167 8.27 -1.05 15.27
CA LEU A 167 8.24 0.09 14.35
C LEU A 167 9.48 0.95 14.56
N ALA A 168 10.18 1.28 13.46
CA ALA A 168 11.29 2.21 13.51
C ALA A 168 10.83 3.57 14.06
N GLU A 169 11.70 4.24 14.82
CA GLU A 169 11.36 5.54 15.38
C GLU A 169 10.97 6.56 14.31
N GLN A 170 11.65 6.54 13.15
CA GLN A 170 11.30 7.40 12.03
C GLN A 170 9.88 7.11 11.51
N THR A 171 9.51 5.84 11.35
CA THR A 171 8.13 5.45 10.97
C THR A 171 7.11 5.98 11.98
N ARG A 172 7.40 5.87 13.29
CA ARG A 172 6.52 6.42 14.33
C ARG A 172 6.43 7.94 14.28
N ARG A 173 7.53 8.65 13.99
CA ARG A 173 7.53 10.12 13.76
C ARG A 173 6.73 10.52 12.52
N ASP A 174 6.85 9.79 11.42
CA ASP A 174 6.08 10.02 10.20
C ASP A 174 4.56 9.86 10.47
N ASN A 175 4.21 8.97 11.40
CA ASN A 175 2.81 8.75 11.80
C ASN A 175 2.20 9.94 12.57
N LEU A 176 2.97 10.74 13.30
CA LEU A 176 2.47 11.99 13.91
C LEU A 176 1.96 12.97 12.84
N SER A 177 2.60 13.00 11.67
CA SER A 177 2.14 13.82 10.55
C SER A 177 1.00 13.19 9.76
N THR A 178 0.94 11.86 9.71
CA THR A 178 -0.09 11.11 8.99
C THR A 178 -1.42 11.06 9.75
N PHE A 179 -1.33 11.00 11.09
CA PHE A 179 -2.47 10.92 12.00
C PHE A 179 -2.38 12.04 13.03
N PRO A 180 -2.89 13.24 12.71
CA PRO A 180 -2.73 14.43 13.55
C PRO A 180 -3.41 14.36 14.93
N ASP A 181 -4.24 13.36 15.17
CA ASP A 181 -4.84 13.11 16.49
C ASP A 181 -3.84 12.52 17.50
N PHE A 182 -2.67 12.03 17.04
CA PHE A 182 -1.56 11.75 17.95
C PHE A 182 -0.92 13.06 18.43
N THR A 183 -0.76 13.21 19.72
CA THR A 183 -0.14 14.40 20.34
C THR A 183 1.31 14.17 20.75
N ALA A 184 1.71 12.91 20.93
CA ALA A 184 3.05 12.52 21.34
C ALA A 184 3.48 11.16 20.73
N LEU A 185 4.80 10.95 20.64
CA LEU A 185 5.39 9.77 20.01
C LEU A 185 5.05 8.46 20.77
N ASP A 186 4.88 8.52 22.07
CA ASP A 186 4.52 7.38 22.91
C ASP A 186 3.08 6.88 22.71
N GLU A 187 2.21 7.72 22.16
CA GLU A 187 0.86 7.31 21.74
C GLU A 187 0.86 6.48 20.44
N VAL A 188 1.90 6.63 19.62
CA VAL A 188 2.04 5.86 18.38
C VAL A 188 2.45 4.43 18.72
N PRO A 189 1.75 3.39 18.22
CA PRO A 189 2.10 1.99 18.49
C PRO A 189 3.57 1.70 18.27
N ALA A 190 4.15 0.90 19.17
CA ALA A 190 5.54 0.48 19.07
C ALA A 190 5.73 -0.75 18.16
N HIS A 191 4.65 -1.48 17.87
CA HIS A 191 4.70 -2.73 17.09
C HIS A 191 3.61 -2.76 16.03
N GLY A 192 3.86 -3.51 14.98
CA GLY A 192 2.91 -3.86 13.94
C GLY A 192 3.17 -5.26 13.39
N VAL A 193 2.16 -5.85 12.77
CA VAL A 193 2.30 -7.02 11.90
C VAL A 193 2.38 -6.52 10.47
N THR A 194 3.33 -7.03 9.68
CA THR A 194 3.58 -6.55 8.32
C THR A 194 4.00 -7.67 7.39
N ILE A 195 3.60 -7.57 6.12
CA ILE A 195 4.18 -8.41 5.07
C ILE A 195 5.68 -8.20 4.98
N GLY A 196 6.40 -9.22 4.51
CA GLY A 196 7.83 -9.13 4.29
C GLY A 196 8.22 -8.70 2.88
N ILE A 197 9.53 -8.50 2.67
CA ILE A 197 10.10 -8.14 1.36
C ILE A 197 9.85 -9.26 0.34
N ALA A 198 9.93 -10.53 0.73
CA ALA A 198 9.64 -11.65 -0.15
C ALA A 198 8.19 -11.66 -0.65
N THR A 199 7.24 -11.26 0.19
CA THR A 199 5.81 -11.17 -0.19
C THR A 199 5.59 -10.05 -1.20
N ILE A 200 6.26 -8.89 -1.02
CA ILE A 200 6.24 -7.79 -1.99
C ILE A 200 6.84 -8.25 -3.32
N ALA A 201 8.02 -8.88 -3.28
CA ALA A 201 8.74 -9.33 -4.46
C ALA A 201 7.98 -10.41 -5.27
N ALA A 202 7.12 -11.18 -4.61
CA ALA A 202 6.32 -12.23 -5.25
C ALA A 202 5.08 -11.70 -5.99
N ALA A 203 4.73 -10.42 -5.88
CA ALA A 203 3.62 -9.83 -6.61
C ALA A 203 3.91 -9.83 -8.12
N ARG A 204 2.86 -10.02 -8.94
CA ARG A 204 2.99 -10.02 -10.41
C ARG A 204 3.38 -8.66 -10.96
N ALA A 205 2.83 -7.61 -10.37
CA ALA A 205 3.15 -6.23 -10.68
C ALA A 205 3.21 -5.38 -9.42
N SER A 206 3.96 -4.28 -9.48
CA SER A 206 4.00 -3.28 -8.41
C SER A 206 3.92 -1.86 -8.96
N ALA A 207 3.21 -1.01 -8.24
CA ALA A 207 3.11 0.42 -8.51
C ALA A 207 3.61 1.19 -7.27
N MET A 208 4.81 1.76 -7.36
CA MET A 208 5.37 2.63 -6.33
C MET A 208 4.82 4.04 -6.51
N ILE A 209 4.23 4.60 -5.46
CA ILE A 209 3.55 5.90 -5.47
C ILE A 209 4.37 6.90 -4.68
N LEU A 210 4.83 7.97 -5.33
CA LEU A 210 5.57 9.07 -4.71
C LEU A 210 4.99 10.41 -5.13
N TRP A 211 4.54 11.21 -4.17
CA TRP A 211 4.12 12.58 -4.46
C TRP A 211 4.46 13.52 -3.31
N GLY A 212 4.70 14.77 -3.66
CA GLY A 212 5.10 15.80 -2.73
C GLY A 212 6.62 15.94 -2.58
N GLN A 213 7.06 17.14 -2.23
CA GLN A 213 8.48 17.50 -2.15
C GLN A 213 9.25 16.68 -1.11
N ASP A 214 8.59 16.22 -0.05
CA ASP A 214 9.16 15.35 0.99
C ASP A 214 9.61 13.98 0.46
N LYS A 215 9.16 13.57 -0.75
CA LYS A 215 9.52 12.31 -1.39
C LYS A 215 10.73 12.39 -2.35
N GLN A 216 11.38 13.52 -2.50
CA GLN A 216 12.53 13.65 -3.41
C GLN A 216 13.70 12.73 -3.08
N ILE A 217 13.98 12.49 -1.79
CA ILE A 217 15.03 11.54 -1.39
C ILE A 217 14.63 10.14 -1.79
N ALA A 218 13.38 9.74 -1.48
CA ALA A 218 12.84 8.44 -1.87
C ALA A 218 12.89 8.25 -3.38
N PHE A 219 12.47 9.25 -4.16
CA PHE A 219 12.52 9.19 -5.64
C PHE A 219 13.93 8.90 -6.15
N ARG A 220 14.94 9.65 -5.67
CA ARG A 220 16.34 9.42 -6.09
C ARG A 220 16.85 8.03 -5.73
N ARG A 221 16.52 7.53 -4.52
CA ARG A 221 16.90 6.18 -4.06
C ARG A 221 16.25 5.10 -4.89
N LEU A 222 14.96 5.21 -5.15
CA LEU A 222 14.20 4.24 -5.94
C LEU A 222 14.59 4.27 -7.42
N ALA A 223 14.95 5.44 -7.93
CA ALA A 223 15.42 5.59 -9.30
C ALA A 223 16.82 4.98 -9.53
N ALA A 224 17.59 4.65 -8.50
CA ALA A 224 18.92 4.03 -8.64
C ALA A 224 18.89 2.60 -9.23
N GLY A 225 17.74 1.92 -9.17
CA GLY A 225 17.48 0.73 -10.00
C GLY A 225 17.93 -0.61 -9.42
N SER A 226 18.33 -0.70 -8.16
CA SER A 226 18.68 -1.96 -7.48
C SER A 226 18.05 -2.06 -6.10
N PHE A 227 17.81 -3.31 -5.65
CA PHE A 227 17.36 -3.53 -4.25
C PHE A 227 18.48 -3.18 -3.27
N ASP A 228 18.14 -2.33 -2.31
CA ASP A 228 19.01 -1.89 -1.23
C ASP A 228 18.29 -2.13 0.11
N PRO A 229 18.77 -3.06 0.97
CA PRO A 229 18.15 -3.31 2.27
C PRO A 229 18.13 -2.08 3.18
N SER A 230 19.07 -1.13 3.02
CA SER A 230 19.07 0.11 3.78
C SER A 230 17.92 1.06 3.38
N TRP A 231 17.26 0.78 2.24
CA TRP A 231 16.08 1.48 1.72
C TRP A 231 15.03 0.45 1.26
N PRO A 232 14.31 -0.20 2.19
CA PRO A 232 13.46 -1.37 1.89
C PRO A 232 12.42 -1.16 0.79
N ALA A 233 11.96 0.08 0.60
CA ALA A 233 11.04 0.42 -0.48
C ALA A 233 11.59 0.06 -1.86
N THR A 234 12.93 -0.08 -2.03
CA THR A 234 13.54 -0.58 -3.26
C THR A 234 13.13 -2.02 -3.61
N ALA A 235 12.47 -2.73 -2.68
CA ALA A 235 11.89 -4.06 -2.94
C ALA A 235 10.89 -4.07 -4.13
N TRP A 236 10.27 -2.94 -4.45
CA TRP A 236 9.39 -2.82 -5.61
C TRP A 236 10.07 -3.23 -6.92
N LEU A 237 11.39 -3.07 -7.00
CA LEU A 237 12.22 -3.45 -8.14
C LEU A 237 12.36 -4.96 -8.32
N LEU A 238 12.03 -5.75 -7.31
CA LEU A 238 12.08 -7.20 -7.37
C LEU A 238 10.84 -7.80 -8.06
N CYS A 239 9.78 -7.01 -8.25
CA CYS A 239 8.58 -7.45 -8.95
C CYS A 239 8.86 -7.50 -10.48
N PRO A 240 8.28 -8.50 -11.19
CA PRO A 240 8.50 -8.64 -12.64
C PRO A 240 8.04 -7.43 -13.47
N ASP A 241 6.90 -6.83 -13.13
CA ASP A 241 6.34 -5.62 -13.76
C ASP A 241 6.31 -4.50 -12.71
N ALA A 242 7.36 -3.68 -12.67
CA ALA A 242 7.53 -2.62 -11.69
C ALA A 242 7.40 -1.24 -12.33
N THR A 243 6.46 -0.42 -11.84
CA THR A 243 6.26 0.95 -12.31
C THR A 243 6.34 1.95 -11.16
N LEU A 244 7.12 3.00 -11.34
CA LEU A 244 7.21 4.14 -10.45
C LEU A 244 6.29 5.25 -10.97
N TYR A 245 5.33 5.66 -10.16
CA TYR A 245 4.45 6.80 -10.38
C TYR A 245 4.89 7.93 -9.46
N ALA A 246 5.33 9.05 -10.02
CA ALA A 246 5.74 10.21 -9.23
C ALA A 246 5.07 11.48 -9.74
N ASP A 247 4.85 12.45 -8.86
CA ASP A 247 4.55 13.81 -9.32
C ASP A 247 5.84 14.62 -9.53
N ALA A 248 5.72 15.76 -10.21
CA ALA A 248 6.84 16.66 -10.50
C ALA A 248 7.58 17.08 -9.23
N ALA A 249 6.85 17.35 -8.14
CA ALA A 249 7.42 17.76 -6.87
C ALA A 249 8.31 16.66 -6.25
N ALA A 250 7.86 15.40 -6.27
CA ALA A 250 8.65 14.26 -5.81
C ALA A 250 9.85 13.97 -6.72
N ALA A 251 9.69 14.17 -8.04
CA ALA A 251 10.77 13.99 -9.02
C ALA A 251 11.84 15.09 -8.92
N GLY A 252 11.55 16.20 -8.24
CA GLY A 252 12.43 17.38 -8.19
C GLY A 252 12.39 18.21 -9.48
N GLU A 253 11.35 18.04 -10.28
CA GLU A 253 11.09 18.81 -11.49
C GLU A 253 10.30 20.08 -11.08
N THR A 254 10.67 21.22 -11.67
CA THR A 254 9.90 22.45 -11.50
C THR A 254 8.66 22.36 -12.40
N PRO A 255 7.44 22.65 -11.89
CA PRO A 255 6.24 22.63 -12.71
C PRO A 255 6.23 23.65 -13.84
#